data_57cf28199f981c6622d694e9300de2db
#
_entry.id   57cf28199f981c6622d694e9300de2db
#
_cell.length_a   1.000
_cell.length_b   1.000
_cell.length_c   1.000
_cell.angle_alpha   90.00
_cell.angle_beta   90.00
_cell.angle_gamma   90.00
#
_symmetry.space_group_name_H-M   'P 1'
#
loop_
_entity.id
_entity.type
_entity.pdbx_description
1 polymer ?
#
loop_
_entity_poly.entity_id
_entity_poly.type
_entity_poly.pdbx_seq_one_letter_code
_entity_poly.pdbx_strand_id
1 'polypeptide(L)'
;MEMLSGAEMVVRSLIDQGVKQVFGYPGGAVLDIYDALHTVGGIDHVLVRHEQAAVHMADGLARATGDVGVVLVTSGPGATNAITGIATAYMDSIPLVVLSGQVATSLIGYDAFQECDMVGISRPVVKHSFLVKQTEDIPAVLKKAFWLAASGRPGPVVVDLPKDILNPAKKLPYVWPESVSMRSYNPTTQGHKGQIKRALQTLLAAKKPVIYVGGGAINAHCEAELRSLAEKLNLPVVSSLMGLGAFPGTHRQALGMLGMHGTYEANMTMHNADVIFAVGVRFDDRTTNNLAKYCPNATVLHIDIDPTSISKTVNADVPIVGDALQVLSQMLELLQQEDNRQPLDEIRDWWQQIEQWRARQCLAWDRESQAIKPQAVVDAVYRLTNGDAYVTSDVGQHQMFAALYYTFDKPRRWINSGGLGTMGFGLPAALGVKLALPNETVICVTGDGSIQMNIQELSTALQYELPVLVLNLNNRYLGMVKQWQDMIYSGRHSQSYMESLPDFAKLAEAYGHVGISITRPDELESKLAAALEQVRAGRLVFVDVTVDGTEHVYPMQIRGGGMDEMWLSKTERT
;
A
#
# COMPACT_ATOMS: atom_id res chain seq x y z
N MET A 1 10.77 -0.98 -41.00
CA MET A 1 11.29 -1.20 -39.64
C MET A 1 11.90 0.11 -39.21
N GLU A 2 11.44 0.65 -38.08
CA GLU A 2 11.89 1.94 -37.54
C GLU A 2 13.34 1.81 -37.05
N MET A 3 14.20 2.81 -37.31
CA MET A 3 15.60 2.82 -36.90
C MET A 3 15.76 3.77 -35.73
N LEU A 4 16.01 3.23 -34.54
CA LEU A 4 16.04 3.98 -33.28
C LEU A 4 17.40 3.80 -32.55
N SER A 5 17.80 4.84 -31.80
CA SER A 5 18.87 4.71 -30.81
C SER A 5 18.38 3.97 -29.57
N GLY A 6 19.30 3.52 -28.72
CA GLY A 6 18.91 2.87 -27.47
C GLY A 6 18.03 3.73 -26.58
N ALA A 7 18.30 5.02 -26.49
CA ALA A 7 17.47 5.97 -25.73
C ALA A 7 16.05 6.10 -26.33
N GLU A 8 15.93 6.22 -27.65
CA GLU A 8 14.63 6.24 -28.33
C GLU A 8 13.90 4.90 -28.18
N MET A 9 14.62 3.75 -28.18
CA MET A 9 14.03 2.44 -27.93
C MET A 9 13.43 2.33 -26.53
N VAL A 10 14.06 2.93 -25.51
CA VAL A 10 13.49 2.99 -24.15
C VAL A 10 12.16 3.72 -24.19
N VAL A 11 12.11 4.95 -24.71
CA VAL A 11 10.89 5.78 -24.74
C VAL A 11 9.80 5.10 -25.58
N ARG A 12 10.14 4.55 -26.75
CA ARG A 12 9.21 3.84 -27.62
C ARG A 12 8.64 2.60 -26.95
N SER A 13 9.45 1.84 -26.24
CA SER A 13 9.00 0.66 -25.48
C SER A 13 8.03 1.02 -24.36
N LEU A 14 8.25 2.14 -23.67
CA LEU A 14 7.32 2.65 -22.67
C LEU A 14 5.97 3.05 -23.30
N ILE A 15 5.99 3.71 -24.46
CA ILE A 15 4.77 4.04 -25.22
C ILE A 15 4.02 2.78 -25.63
N ASP A 16 4.73 1.76 -26.15
CA ASP A 16 4.14 0.49 -26.59
C ASP A 16 3.61 -0.34 -25.41
N GLN A 17 4.07 -0.05 -24.17
CA GLN A 17 3.47 -0.57 -22.93
C GLN A 17 2.26 0.24 -22.43
N GLY A 18 1.93 1.35 -23.06
CA GLY A 18 0.83 2.22 -22.65
C GLY A 18 1.17 3.16 -21.48
N VAL A 19 2.46 3.33 -21.16
CA VAL A 19 2.91 4.23 -20.09
C VAL A 19 2.60 5.67 -20.48
N LYS A 20 1.94 6.39 -19.58
CA LYS A 20 1.61 7.81 -19.77
C LYS A 20 2.51 8.71 -18.94
N GLN A 21 2.95 8.26 -17.78
CA GLN A 21 3.70 9.04 -16.81
C GLN A 21 4.94 8.29 -16.33
N VAL A 22 6.06 9.02 -16.22
CA VAL A 22 7.33 8.54 -15.65
C VAL A 22 7.76 9.51 -14.57
N PHE A 23 8.09 9.00 -13.40
CA PHE A 23 8.57 9.78 -12.27
C PHE A 23 10.08 9.69 -12.18
N GLY A 24 10.77 10.80 -12.00
CA GLY A 24 12.22 10.70 -11.95
C GLY A 24 12.97 12.00 -11.71
N TYR A 25 14.30 11.86 -11.75
CA TYR A 25 15.24 12.95 -11.59
C TYR A 25 16.38 12.79 -12.59
N PRO A 26 16.69 13.81 -13.44
CA PRO A 26 17.73 13.71 -14.45
C PRO A 26 19.12 13.65 -13.85
N GLY A 27 20.05 12.99 -14.60
CA GLY A 27 21.46 12.96 -14.28
C GLY A 27 22.28 12.42 -15.45
N GLY A 28 23.59 12.50 -15.34
CA GLY A 28 24.53 12.29 -16.45
C GLY A 28 24.41 10.97 -17.22
N ALA A 29 24.02 9.89 -16.54
CA ALA A 29 23.91 8.56 -17.16
C ALA A 29 22.62 8.38 -18.00
N VAL A 30 21.60 9.21 -17.79
CA VAL A 30 20.27 9.08 -18.44
C VAL A 30 19.90 10.27 -19.32
N LEU A 31 20.81 11.21 -19.56
CA LEU A 31 20.55 12.40 -20.37
C LEU A 31 20.05 12.04 -21.78
N ASP A 32 20.57 10.98 -22.40
CA ASP A 32 20.13 10.53 -23.72
C ASP A 32 18.65 10.08 -23.69
N ILE A 33 18.18 9.48 -22.59
CA ILE A 33 16.76 9.12 -22.41
C ILE A 33 15.92 10.38 -22.22
N TYR A 34 16.39 11.38 -21.48
CA TYR A 34 15.68 12.66 -21.31
C TYR A 34 15.57 13.44 -22.62
N ASP A 35 16.62 13.41 -23.47
CA ASP A 35 16.56 13.97 -24.81
C ASP A 35 15.53 13.22 -25.69
N ALA A 36 15.52 11.89 -25.60
CA ALA A 36 14.52 11.07 -26.30
C ALA A 36 13.09 11.31 -25.80
N LEU A 37 12.87 11.52 -24.50
CA LEU A 37 11.55 11.91 -23.96
C LEU A 37 11.06 13.22 -24.57
N HIS A 38 11.97 14.19 -24.77
CA HIS A 38 11.62 15.46 -25.40
C HIS A 38 11.35 15.31 -26.90
N THR A 39 12.19 14.56 -27.63
CA THR A 39 12.14 14.48 -29.09
C THR A 39 11.08 13.51 -29.62
N VAL A 40 10.85 12.38 -28.94
CA VAL A 40 9.81 11.38 -29.28
C VAL A 40 8.45 11.85 -28.77
N GLY A 41 8.39 12.40 -27.55
CA GLY A 41 7.16 12.83 -26.90
C GLY A 41 6.26 11.66 -26.49
N GLY A 42 5.02 11.98 -26.09
CA GLY A 42 3.97 10.98 -25.79
C GLY A 42 4.01 10.40 -24.37
N ILE A 43 4.96 10.83 -23.53
CA ILE A 43 5.06 10.45 -22.11
C ILE A 43 5.28 11.73 -21.28
N ASP A 44 4.51 11.90 -20.24
CA ASP A 44 4.69 12.98 -19.28
C ASP A 44 5.74 12.58 -18.25
N HIS A 45 6.83 13.33 -18.17
CA HIS A 45 7.83 13.16 -17.12
C HIS A 45 7.53 14.07 -15.93
N VAL A 46 7.45 13.49 -14.75
CA VAL A 46 7.23 14.20 -13.48
C VAL A 46 8.56 14.37 -12.76
N LEU A 47 9.05 15.59 -12.71
CA LEU A 47 10.31 15.93 -12.02
C LEU A 47 10.06 16.03 -10.51
N VAL A 48 10.59 15.08 -9.78
CA VAL A 48 10.57 15.04 -8.30
C VAL A 48 11.70 15.89 -7.70
N ARG A 49 11.77 15.95 -6.38
CA ARG A 49 12.88 16.62 -5.65
C ARG A 49 13.81 15.62 -4.98
N HIS A 50 13.42 14.34 -4.94
CA HIS A 50 14.21 13.24 -4.41
C HIS A 50 13.77 11.92 -5.08
N GLU A 51 14.71 11.03 -5.41
CA GLU A 51 14.42 9.80 -6.15
C GLU A 51 13.57 8.80 -5.33
N GLN A 52 13.69 8.80 -4.01
CA GLN A 52 12.78 8.05 -3.13
C GLN A 52 11.32 8.47 -3.37
N ALA A 53 11.07 9.78 -3.50
CA ALA A 53 9.74 10.29 -3.78
C ALA A 53 9.25 9.88 -5.17
N ALA A 54 10.13 9.78 -6.18
CA ALA A 54 9.76 9.25 -7.50
C ALA A 54 9.17 7.85 -7.39
N VAL A 55 9.83 6.98 -6.61
CA VAL A 55 9.34 5.62 -6.42
C VAL A 55 8.02 5.61 -5.64
N HIS A 56 7.88 6.43 -4.60
CA HIS A 56 6.62 6.54 -3.84
C HIS A 56 5.46 7.13 -4.66
N MET A 57 5.72 8.06 -5.58
CA MET A 57 4.70 8.56 -6.53
C MET A 57 4.25 7.45 -7.48
N ALA A 58 5.20 6.71 -8.07
CA ALA A 58 4.91 5.57 -8.93
C ALA A 58 4.15 4.46 -8.17
N ASP A 59 4.51 4.22 -6.91
CA ASP A 59 3.84 3.29 -6.00
C ASP A 59 2.39 3.73 -5.73
N GLY A 60 2.17 5.00 -5.40
CA GLY A 60 0.84 5.56 -5.18
C GLY A 60 -0.06 5.43 -6.42
N LEU A 61 0.48 5.75 -7.61
CA LEU A 61 -0.21 5.53 -8.89
C LEU A 61 -0.60 4.06 -9.06
N ALA A 62 0.37 3.15 -8.88
CA ALA A 62 0.16 1.72 -9.08
C ALA A 62 -0.90 1.15 -8.12
N ARG A 63 -0.90 1.56 -6.84
CA ARG A 63 -1.94 1.14 -5.87
C ARG A 63 -3.31 1.65 -6.24
N ALA A 64 -3.42 2.90 -6.69
CA ALA A 64 -4.69 3.52 -7.01
C ALA A 64 -5.31 2.97 -8.30
N THR A 65 -4.50 2.69 -9.33
CA THR A 65 -4.98 2.28 -10.66
C THR A 65 -4.90 0.79 -10.92
N GLY A 66 -3.92 0.10 -10.32
CA GLY A 66 -3.55 -1.28 -10.66
C GLY A 66 -2.54 -1.39 -11.80
N ASP A 67 -2.15 -0.26 -12.43
CA ASP A 67 -1.16 -0.22 -13.48
C ASP A 67 0.27 -0.35 -12.94
N VAL A 68 1.24 -0.57 -13.84
CA VAL A 68 2.66 -0.61 -13.48
C VAL A 68 3.19 0.81 -13.38
N GLY A 69 3.67 1.22 -12.21
CA GLY A 69 4.35 2.49 -12.02
C GLY A 69 5.74 2.48 -12.63
N VAL A 70 6.18 3.60 -13.23
CA VAL A 70 7.48 3.70 -13.91
C VAL A 70 8.33 4.82 -13.34
N VAL A 71 9.58 4.48 -13.03
CA VAL A 71 10.56 5.40 -12.44
C VAL A 71 11.81 5.45 -13.32
N LEU A 72 12.38 6.65 -13.46
CA LEU A 72 13.65 6.88 -14.17
C LEU A 72 14.62 7.65 -13.28
N VAL A 73 15.73 7.03 -12.92
CA VAL A 73 16.78 7.62 -12.07
C VAL A 73 18.16 7.48 -12.72
N THR A 74 19.06 8.37 -12.37
CA THR A 74 20.44 8.29 -12.82
C THR A 74 21.24 7.25 -12.02
N SER A 75 22.48 7.00 -12.41
CA SER A 75 23.41 6.11 -11.71
C SER A 75 23.84 6.67 -10.34
N GLY A 76 24.55 5.86 -9.56
CA GLY A 76 25.12 6.25 -8.28
C GLY A 76 24.07 6.69 -7.27
N PRO A 77 24.12 7.97 -6.79
CA PRO A 77 23.20 8.45 -5.76
C PRO A 77 21.73 8.43 -6.21
N GLY A 78 21.45 8.63 -7.52
CA GLY A 78 20.09 8.52 -8.03
C GLY A 78 19.51 7.11 -7.87
N ALA A 79 20.30 6.10 -8.21
CA ALA A 79 19.94 4.70 -8.04
C ALA A 79 19.81 4.32 -6.54
N THR A 80 20.77 4.70 -5.71
CA THR A 80 20.76 4.34 -4.27
C THR A 80 19.62 5.02 -3.53
N ASN A 81 19.27 6.27 -3.85
CA ASN A 81 18.13 6.97 -3.26
C ASN A 81 16.78 6.30 -3.56
N ALA A 82 16.67 5.55 -4.64
CA ALA A 82 15.44 4.84 -4.99
C ALA A 82 15.19 3.57 -4.15
N ILE A 83 16.20 3.02 -3.49
CA ILE A 83 16.15 1.69 -2.85
C ILE A 83 15.08 1.60 -1.77
N THR A 84 14.91 2.60 -0.91
CA THR A 84 13.86 2.59 0.12
C THR A 84 12.46 2.49 -0.52
N GLY A 85 12.21 3.25 -1.58
CA GLY A 85 10.94 3.17 -2.31
C GLY A 85 10.72 1.81 -2.97
N ILE A 86 11.77 1.25 -3.59
CA ILE A 86 11.75 -0.09 -4.20
C ILE A 86 11.43 -1.16 -3.14
N ALA A 87 12.07 -1.10 -1.97
CA ALA A 87 11.82 -2.01 -0.87
C ALA A 87 10.38 -1.90 -0.33
N THR A 88 9.82 -0.68 -0.28
CA THR A 88 8.42 -0.43 0.09
C THR A 88 7.47 -1.16 -0.87
N ALA A 89 7.65 -0.98 -2.16
CA ALA A 89 6.84 -1.63 -3.20
C ALA A 89 6.98 -3.17 -3.16
N TYR A 90 8.19 -3.68 -2.92
CA TYR A 90 8.46 -5.11 -2.81
C TYR A 90 7.70 -5.75 -1.64
N MET A 91 7.76 -5.13 -0.47
CA MET A 91 7.10 -5.64 0.74
C MET A 91 5.58 -5.70 0.60
N ASP A 92 4.99 -4.78 -0.14
CA ASP A 92 3.53 -4.69 -0.34
C ASP A 92 3.06 -5.27 -1.69
N SER A 93 3.97 -5.85 -2.47
CA SER A 93 3.63 -6.50 -3.76
C SER A 93 3.05 -5.51 -4.78
N ILE A 94 3.70 -4.36 -4.96
CA ILE A 94 3.27 -3.30 -5.88
C ILE A 94 4.08 -3.38 -7.18
N PRO A 95 3.41 -3.41 -8.36
CA PRO A 95 4.09 -3.53 -9.63
C PRO A 95 4.78 -2.23 -10.02
N LEU A 96 6.10 -2.23 -10.10
CA LEU A 96 6.91 -1.12 -10.56
C LEU A 96 7.97 -1.57 -11.56
N VAL A 97 8.29 -0.70 -12.51
CA VAL A 97 9.50 -0.81 -13.34
C VAL A 97 10.38 0.40 -13.07
N VAL A 98 11.57 0.16 -12.54
CA VAL A 98 12.54 1.19 -12.20
C VAL A 98 13.68 1.14 -13.20
N LEU A 99 13.78 2.16 -14.03
CA LEU A 99 14.86 2.36 -14.99
C LEU A 99 15.98 3.12 -14.28
N SER A 100 17.12 2.48 -14.15
CA SER A 100 18.33 3.06 -13.55
C SER A 100 19.38 3.29 -14.62
N GLY A 101 19.96 4.47 -14.65
CA GLY A 101 21.16 4.69 -15.45
C GLY A 101 22.36 3.98 -14.85
N GLN A 102 23.33 3.62 -15.69
CA GLN A 102 24.59 3.03 -15.29
C GLN A 102 25.75 3.66 -16.06
N VAL A 103 26.96 3.57 -15.52
CA VAL A 103 28.17 3.93 -16.25
C VAL A 103 28.32 3.06 -17.52
N ALA A 104 29.14 3.48 -18.47
CA ALA A 104 29.35 2.71 -19.69
C ALA A 104 29.81 1.27 -19.37
N THR A 105 29.41 0.29 -20.19
CA THR A 105 29.70 -1.14 -19.96
C THR A 105 31.16 -1.45 -19.72
N SER A 106 32.07 -0.70 -20.39
CA SER A 106 33.51 -0.82 -20.24
C SER A 106 34.05 -0.27 -18.92
N LEU A 107 33.27 0.50 -18.17
CA LEU A 107 33.68 1.12 -16.90
C LEU A 107 33.11 0.41 -15.66
N ILE A 108 32.18 -0.53 -15.85
CA ILE A 108 31.58 -1.28 -14.74
C ILE A 108 32.66 -2.11 -14.03
N GLY A 109 32.80 -1.91 -12.72
CA GLY A 109 33.79 -2.58 -11.87
C GLY A 109 35.13 -1.86 -11.78
N TYR A 110 35.22 -0.60 -12.27
CA TYR A 110 36.44 0.21 -12.23
C TYR A 110 36.34 1.42 -11.29
N ASP A 111 35.34 1.45 -10.40
CA ASP A 111 35.09 2.56 -9.48
C ASP A 111 34.90 3.91 -10.21
N ALA A 112 34.21 3.86 -11.35
CA ALA A 112 33.93 5.06 -12.15
C ALA A 112 33.03 6.06 -11.40
N PHE A 113 33.10 7.33 -11.77
CA PHE A 113 32.29 8.39 -11.16
C PHE A 113 30.78 8.05 -11.23
N GLN A 114 30.13 8.06 -10.08
CA GLN A 114 28.71 7.68 -9.92
C GLN A 114 28.40 6.22 -10.35
N GLU A 115 29.38 5.34 -10.31
CA GLU A 115 29.11 3.91 -10.43
C GLU A 115 28.42 3.37 -9.18
N CYS A 116 27.45 2.49 -9.37
CA CYS A 116 26.82 1.71 -8.32
C CYS A 116 26.35 0.37 -8.86
N ASP A 117 26.62 -0.72 -8.14
CA ASP A 117 26.04 -2.03 -8.47
C ASP A 117 24.55 -2.06 -8.12
N MET A 118 23.72 -1.45 -8.97
CA MET A 118 22.27 -1.38 -8.77
C MET A 118 21.61 -2.75 -8.78
N VAL A 119 22.13 -3.69 -9.58
CA VAL A 119 21.65 -5.07 -9.60
C VAL A 119 21.93 -5.75 -8.26
N GLY A 120 23.13 -5.58 -7.72
CA GLY A 120 23.54 -6.16 -6.45
C GLY A 120 22.74 -5.63 -5.27
N ILE A 121 22.62 -4.29 -5.13
CA ILE A 121 21.91 -3.68 -3.99
C ILE A 121 20.40 -3.85 -4.05
N SER A 122 19.81 -3.94 -5.22
CA SER A 122 18.36 -4.14 -5.38
C SER A 122 17.92 -5.60 -5.24
N ARG A 123 18.81 -6.56 -5.46
CA ARG A 123 18.50 -8.00 -5.52
C ARG A 123 17.59 -8.51 -4.39
N PRO A 124 17.79 -8.18 -3.11
CA PRO A 124 16.94 -8.68 -2.02
C PRO A 124 15.55 -8.01 -1.94
N VAL A 125 15.33 -6.91 -2.64
CA VAL A 125 14.13 -6.09 -2.57
C VAL A 125 13.43 -5.88 -3.91
N VAL A 126 13.73 -6.74 -4.89
CA VAL A 126 13.06 -6.74 -6.20
C VAL A 126 12.60 -8.14 -6.58
N LYS A 127 11.63 -8.18 -7.45
CA LYS A 127 11.20 -9.43 -8.07
C LYS A 127 12.23 -9.95 -9.08
N HIS A 128 12.81 -9.02 -9.82
CA HIS A 128 13.93 -9.27 -10.75
C HIS A 128 14.72 -7.99 -11.05
N SER A 129 15.97 -8.17 -11.49
CA SER A 129 16.79 -7.08 -11.99
C SER A 129 17.49 -7.50 -13.28
N PHE A 130 17.56 -6.56 -14.24
CA PHE A 130 18.27 -6.72 -15.51
C PHE A 130 19.41 -5.72 -15.61
N LEU A 131 20.57 -6.17 -16.05
CA LEU A 131 21.62 -5.30 -16.60
C LEU A 131 21.61 -5.48 -18.13
N VAL A 132 21.20 -4.45 -18.86
CA VAL A 132 21.10 -4.49 -20.32
C VAL A 132 22.50 -4.27 -20.91
N LYS A 133 22.99 -5.20 -21.74
CA LYS A 133 24.34 -5.16 -22.28
C LYS A 133 24.41 -4.82 -23.78
N GLN A 134 23.30 -4.94 -24.47
CA GLN A 134 23.21 -4.67 -25.92
C GLN A 134 22.01 -3.78 -26.19
N THR A 135 22.16 -2.81 -27.10
CA THR A 135 21.10 -1.87 -27.48
C THR A 135 19.87 -2.59 -28.03
N GLU A 136 20.05 -3.62 -28.84
CA GLU A 136 18.98 -4.41 -29.46
C GLU A 136 18.14 -5.20 -28.48
N ASP A 137 18.63 -5.44 -27.25
CA ASP A 137 17.90 -6.17 -26.21
C ASP A 137 16.90 -5.30 -25.46
N ILE A 138 17.00 -3.96 -25.55
CA ILE A 138 16.19 -3.00 -24.78
C ILE A 138 14.69 -3.30 -24.89
N PRO A 139 14.07 -3.44 -26.09
CA PRO A 139 12.64 -3.67 -26.20
C PRO A 139 12.20 -4.97 -25.55
N ALA A 140 12.96 -6.04 -25.74
CA ALA A 140 12.65 -7.35 -25.19
C ALA A 140 12.80 -7.40 -23.66
N VAL A 141 13.81 -6.73 -23.11
CA VAL A 141 14.03 -6.63 -21.66
C VAL A 141 12.92 -5.80 -21.02
N LEU A 142 12.56 -4.66 -21.60
CA LEU A 142 11.48 -3.83 -21.06
C LEU A 142 10.14 -4.56 -21.08
N LYS A 143 9.78 -5.22 -22.18
CA LYS A 143 8.56 -6.03 -22.21
C LYS A 143 8.53 -7.12 -21.13
N LYS A 144 9.67 -7.80 -20.90
CA LYS A 144 9.81 -8.78 -19.81
C LYS A 144 9.68 -8.14 -18.45
N ALA A 145 10.27 -6.95 -18.24
CA ALA A 145 10.21 -6.24 -16.97
C ALA A 145 8.76 -5.89 -16.57
N PHE A 146 7.99 -5.34 -17.49
CA PHE A 146 6.57 -5.05 -17.25
C PHE A 146 5.75 -6.31 -16.98
N TRP A 147 5.94 -7.36 -17.78
CA TRP A 147 5.25 -8.63 -17.57
C TRP A 147 5.60 -9.25 -16.21
N LEU A 148 6.88 -9.24 -15.82
CA LEU A 148 7.29 -9.73 -14.50
C LEU A 148 6.72 -8.89 -13.37
N ALA A 149 6.72 -7.56 -13.50
CA ALA A 149 6.21 -6.66 -12.46
C ALA A 149 4.74 -6.94 -12.16
N ALA A 150 3.92 -7.17 -13.20
CA ALA A 150 2.47 -7.29 -13.08
C ALA A 150 1.96 -8.73 -12.88
N SER A 151 2.71 -9.77 -13.28
CA SER A 151 2.22 -11.16 -13.28
C SER A 151 2.52 -11.89 -11.97
N GLY A 152 1.74 -12.94 -11.66
CA GLY A 152 1.87 -13.69 -10.41
C GLY A 152 1.70 -12.76 -9.20
N ARG A 153 2.54 -12.90 -8.17
CA ARG A 153 2.63 -11.89 -7.11
C ARG A 153 3.31 -10.65 -7.68
N PRO A 154 2.63 -9.49 -7.77
CA PRO A 154 3.23 -8.27 -8.31
C PRO A 154 4.45 -7.81 -7.51
N GLY A 155 5.31 -6.99 -8.12
CA GLY A 155 6.46 -6.43 -7.42
C GLY A 155 7.39 -5.64 -8.33
N PRO A 156 8.35 -4.90 -7.76
CA PRO A 156 9.26 -4.07 -8.51
C PRO A 156 10.27 -4.89 -9.32
N VAL A 157 10.57 -4.39 -10.52
CA VAL A 157 11.63 -4.88 -11.40
C VAL A 157 12.55 -3.72 -11.73
N VAL A 158 13.86 -3.92 -11.58
CA VAL A 158 14.90 -2.94 -11.94
C VAL A 158 15.47 -3.27 -13.30
N VAL A 159 15.62 -2.25 -14.13
CA VAL A 159 16.33 -2.34 -15.43
C VAL A 159 17.47 -1.34 -15.41
N ASP A 160 18.69 -1.84 -15.31
CA ASP A 160 19.92 -1.06 -15.28
C ASP A 160 20.44 -0.87 -16.70
N LEU A 161 20.61 0.41 -17.11
CA LEU A 161 20.83 0.84 -18.49
C LEU A 161 22.17 1.56 -18.61
N PRO A 162 23.23 0.89 -19.03
CA PRO A 162 24.53 1.51 -19.27
C PRO A 162 24.48 2.60 -20.33
N LYS A 163 25.26 3.68 -20.12
CA LYS A 163 25.20 4.88 -20.95
C LYS A 163 25.55 4.62 -22.43
N ASP A 164 26.49 3.73 -22.70
CA ASP A 164 26.96 3.45 -24.06
C ASP A 164 25.93 2.72 -24.93
N ILE A 165 25.03 1.91 -24.33
CA ILE A 165 23.95 1.26 -25.09
C ILE A 165 22.81 2.23 -25.44
N LEU A 166 22.74 3.41 -24.80
CA LEU A 166 21.74 4.44 -25.06
C LEU A 166 22.14 5.41 -26.19
N ASN A 167 23.36 5.33 -26.68
CA ASN A 167 24.02 6.28 -27.57
C ASN A 167 23.11 6.75 -28.73
N PRO A 168 22.79 8.04 -28.84
CA PRO A 168 21.88 8.59 -29.85
C PRO A 168 22.43 8.49 -31.29
N ALA A 169 23.76 8.38 -31.45
CA ALA A 169 24.38 8.26 -32.78
C ALA A 169 24.28 6.84 -33.39
N LYS A 170 24.01 5.83 -32.57
CA LYS A 170 23.88 4.44 -33.01
C LYS A 170 22.40 4.08 -33.20
N LYS A 171 21.94 4.01 -34.44
CA LYS A 171 20.58 3.61 -34.79
C LYS A 171 20.53 2.13 -35.17
N LEU A 172 19.57 1.39 -34.59
CA LEU A 172 19.33 -0.02 -34.84
C LEU A 172 17.83 -0.26 -35.12
N PRO A 173 17.48 -1.38 -35.78
CA PRO A 173 16.09 -1.72 -36.00
C PRO A 173 15.32 -1.90 -34.68
N TYR A 174 14.22 -1.20 -34.52
CA TYR A 174 13.31 -1.40 -33.39
C TYR A 174 12.40 -2.59 -33.65
N VAL A 175 12.42 -3.57 -32.78
CA VAL A 175 11.55 -4.76 -32.86
C VAL A 175 10.87 -4.95 -31.51
N TRP A 176 9.58 -4.67 -31.48
CA TRP A 176 8.76 -4.92 -30.28
C TRP A 176 8.29 -6.39 -30.26
N PRO A 177 8.57 -7.17 -29.21
CA PRO A 177 8.16 -8.57 -29.16
C PRO A 177 6.64 -8.71 -29.10
N GLU A 178 6.07 -9.68 -29.78
CA GLU A 178 4.63 -9.99 -29.70
C GLU A 178 4.22 -10.55 -28.35
N SER A 179 5.05 -11.43 -27.76
CA SER A 179 4.77 -12.09 -26.48
C SER A 179 6.01 -12.19 -25.61
N VAL A 180 5.81 -12.46 -24.32
CA VAL A 180 6.88 -12.77 -23.38
C VAL A 180 6.88 -14.26 -23.08
N SER A 181 8.06 -14.88 -23.16
CA SER A 181 8.31 -16.24 -22.70
C SER A 181 9.53 -16.26 -21.79
N MET A 182 9.38 -16.83 -20.60
CA MET A 182 10.47 -17.04 -19.65
C MET A 182 10.49 -18.50 -19.20
N ARG A 183 11.63 -19.16 -19.40
CA ARG A 183 11.77 -20.61 -19.10
C ARG A 183 11.54 -20.94 -17.63
N SER A 184 11.93 -20.04 -16.71
CA SER A 184 11.95 -20.27 -15.25
C SER A 184 10.82 -19.58 -14.48
N TYR A 185 9.89 -18.89 -15.15
CA TYR A 185 8.83 -18.16 -14.48
C TYR A 185 7.48 -18.39 -15.19
N ASN A 186 6.65 -19.20 -14.54
CA ASN A 186 5.28 -19.52 -14.98
C ASN A 186 4.36 -19.50 -13.77
N PRO A 187 3.73 -18.36 -13.46
CA PRO A 187 2.85 -18.26 -12.29
C PRO A 187 1.62 -19.17 -12.44
N THR A 188 1.27 -19.87 -11.37
CA THR A 188 0.07 -20.69 -11.30
C THR A 188 -1.13 -19.79 -11.02
N THR A 189 -2.00 -19.60 -12.01
CA THR A 189 -3.21 -18.78 -11.87
C THR A 189 -4.45 -19.61 -11.55
N GLN A 190 -4.53 -20.83 -12.03
CA GLN A 190 -5.64 -21.75 -11.79
C GLN A 190 -5.43 -22.56 -10.51
N GLY A 191 -6.35 -22.43 -9.56
CA GLY A 191 -6.34 -23.25 -8.36
C GLY A 191 -6.60 -24.73 -8.64
N HIS A 192 -6.04 -25.62 -7.81
CA HIS A 192 -6.28 -27.06 -7.94
C HIS A 192 -7.73 -27.40 -7.56
N LYS A 193 -8.51 -27.91 -8.50
CA LYS A 193 -9.97 -28.20 -8.35
C LYS A 193 -10.32 -29.03 -7.11
N GLY A 194 -9.50 -30.03 -6.78
CA GLY A 194 -9.71 -30.88 -5.59
C GLY A 194 -9.53 -30.10 -4.28
N GLN A 195 -8.55 -29.18 -4.22
CA GLN A 195 -8.35 -28.32 -3.05
C GLN A 195 -9.46 -27.28 -2.92
N ILE A 196 -9.90 -26.69 -4.03
CA ILE A 196 -11.03 -25.75 -4.03
C ILE A 196 -12.30 -26.43 -3.50
N LYS A 197 -12.62 -27.64 -4.00
CA LYS A 197 -13.77 -28.42 -3.51
C LYS A 197 -13.63 -28.74 -2.02
N ARG A 198 -12.45 -29.19 -1.58
CA ARG A 198 -12.19 -29.47 -0.16
C ARG A 198 -12.36 -28.22 0.70
N ALA A 199 -11.82 -27.07 0.27
CA ALA A 199 -11.97 -25.82 0.97
C ALA A 199 -13.44 -25.40 1.12
N LEU A 200 -14.22 -25.49 0.03
CA LEU A 200 -15.65 -25.19 0.07
C LEU A 200 -16.40 -26.12 1.04
N GLN A 201 -16.16 -27.43 0.98
CA GLN A 201 -16.77 -28.39 1.90
C GLN A 201 -16.42 -28.11 3.36
N THR A 202 -15.14 -27.78 3.64
CA THR A 202 -14.69 -27.43 5.00
C THR A 202 -15.39 -26.15 5.48
N LEU A 203 -15.49 -25.15 4.62
CA LEU A 203 -16.16 -23.89 4.94
C LEU A 203 -17.66 -24.09 5.20
N LEU A 204 -18.33 -24.93 4.41
CA LEU A 204 -19.76 -25.25 4.56
C LEU A 204 -20.05 -26.07 5.84
N ALA A 205 -19.09 -26.81 6.36
CA ALA A 205 -19.22 -27.59 7.60
C ALA A 205 -18.84 -26.78 8.86
N ALA A 206 -18.28 -25.58 8.71
CA ALA A 206 -17.80 -24.76 9.80
C ALA A 206 -18.94 -24.22 10.67
N LYS A 207 -18.71 -24.11 11.97
CA LYS A 207 -19.65 -23.49 12.93
C LYS A 207 -19.27 -22.08 13.29
N LYS A 208 -17.96 -21.77 13.21
CA LYS A 208 -17.38 -20.46 13.55
C LYS A 208 -16.45 -19.97 12.43
N PRO A 209 -16.92 -19.93 11.16
CA PRO A 209 -16.09 -19.51 10.05
C PRO A 209 -15.81 -18.01 10.09
N VAL A 210 -14.66 -17.61 9.50
CA VAL A 210 -14.32 -16.22 9.24
C VAL A 210 -13.55 -16.11 7.92
N ILE A 211 -13.85 -15.09 7.12
CA ILE A 211 -13.03 -14.69 6.00
C ILE A 211 -11.97 -13.71 6.51
N TYR A 212 -10.71 -14.00 6.20
CA TYR A 212 -9.59 -13.09 6.41
C TYR A 212 -9.05 -12.61 5.08
N VAL A 213 -9.28 -11.32 4.76
CA VAL A 213 -8.92 -10.75 3.47
C VAL A 213 -7.70 -9.83 3.56
N GLY A 214 -6.80 -9.94 2.59
CA GLY A 214 -5.60 -9.12 2.49
C GLY A 214 -5.48 -8.34 1.20
N GLY A 215 -4.36 -7.64 1.02
CA GLY A 215 -4.05 -6.86 -0.17
C GLY A 215 -3.99 -7.68 -1.46
N GLY A 216 -3.74 -8.99 -1.37
CA GLY A 216 -3.77 -9.89 -2.53
C GLY A 216 -5.15 -10.00 -3.17
N ALA A 217 -6.23 -9.84 -2.40
CA ALA A 217 -7.60 -9.81 -2.94
C ALA A 217 -7.83 -8.56 -3.80
N ILE A 218 -7.33 -7.40 -3.35
CA ILE A 218 -7.40 -6.14 -4.11
C ILE A 218 -6.55 -6.24 -5.40
N ASN A 219 -5.36 -6.84 -5.31
CA ASN A 219 -4.51 -7.02 -6.48
C ASN A 219 -5.10 -8.00 -7.51
N ALA A 220 -5.88 -8.98 -7.05
CA ALA A 220 -6.58 -9.94 -7.90
C ALA A 220 -7.92 -9.42 -8.45
N HIS A 221 -8.39 -8.23 -8.03
CA HIS A 221 -9.70 -7.67 -8.41
C HIS A 221 -10.89 -8.62 -8.14
N CYS A 222 -10.87 -9.30 -6.98
CA CYS A 222 -11.87 -10.32 -6.64
C CYS A 222 -12.93 -9.84 -5.61
N GLU A 223 -13.11 -8.53 -5.47
CA GLU A 223 -13.99 -7.94 -4.46
C GLU A 223 -15.45 -8.35 -4.63
N ALA A 224 -15.91 -8.47 -5.89
CA ALA A 224 -17.28 -8.88 -6.21
C ALA A 224 -17.55 -10.34 -5.84
N GLU A 225 -16.63 -11.24 -6.17
CA GLU A 225 -16.68 -12.67 -5.85
C GLU A 225 -16.57 -12.90 -4.35
N LEU A 226 -15.66 -12.19 -3.69
CA LEU A 226 -15.48 -12.20 -2.23
C LEU A 226 -16.78 -11.80 -1.53
N ARG A 227 -17.38 -10.70 -1.95
CA ARG A 227 -18.64 -10.20 -1.42
C ARG A 227 -19.77 -11.19 -1.67
N SER A 228 -19.90 -11.71 -2.88
CA SER A 228 -20.91 -12.70 -3.22
C SER A 228 -20.81 -13.96 -2.35
N LEU A 229 -19.59 -14.46 -2.11
CA LEU A 229 -19.37 -15.62 -1.25
C LEU A 229 -19.72 -15.31 0.20
N ALA A 230 -19.27 -14.18 0.73
CA ALA A 230 -19.53 -13.75 2.10
C ALA A 230 -21.03 -13.58 2.36
N GLU A 231 -21.76 -12.92 1.44
CA GLU A 231 -23.21 -12.69 1.57
C GLU A 231 -24.00 -14.01 1.47
N LYS A 232 -23.69 -14.87 0.49
CA LYS A 232 -24.38 -16.16 0.29
C LYS A 232 -24.24 -17.09 1.49
N LEU A 233 -23.08 -17.10 2.14
CA LEU A 233 -22.80 -17.97 3.28
C LEU A 233 -22.93 -17.22 4.62
N ASN A 234 -23.32 -15.95 4.62
CA ASN A 234 -23.47 -15.10 5.81
C ASN A 234 -22.19 -15.04 6.69
N LEU A 235 -21.01 -15.02 6.06
CA LEU A 235 -19.72 -15.10 6.77
C LEU A 235 -19.27 -13.75 7.32
N PRO A 236 -18.71 -13.66 8.54
CA PRO A 236 -18.00 -12.50 9.01
C PRO A 236 -16.70 -12.30 8.22
N VAL A 237 -16.33 -11.05 7.99
CA VAL A 237 -15.14 -10.65 7.23
C VAL A 237 -14.26 -9.76 8.08
N VAL A 238 -12.99 -10.13 8.21
CA VAL A 238 -11.93 -9.32 8.83
C VAL A 238 -10.89 -8.96 7.78
N SER A 239 -10.33 -7.77 7.88
CA SER A 239 -9.36 -7.27 6.90
C SER A 239 -7.98 -7.09 7.53
N SER A 240 -6.92 -7.42 6.80
CA SER A 240 -5.59 -6.91 7.15
C SER A 240 -5.54 -5.40 6.90
N LEU A 241 -4.51 -4.72 7.41
CA LEU A 241 -4.26 -3.30 7.09
C LEU A 241 -4.29 -3.06 5.57
N MET A 242 -3.66 -3.94 4.78
CA MET A 242 -3.62 -3.85 3.32
C MET A 242 -4.89 -4.33 2.62
N GLY A 243 -5.79 -4.99 3.34
CA GLY A 243 -7.06 -5.50 2.81
C GLY A 243 -8.25 -4.57 3.01
N LEU A 244 -8.07 -3.42 3.69
CA LEU A 244 -9.15 -2.45 3.89
C LEU A 244 -9.70 -1.96 2.55
N GLY A 245 -11.04 -2.03 2.41
CA GLY A 245 -11.74 -1.71 1.16
C GLY A 245 -11.92 -2.90 0.19
N ALA A 246 -11.27 -4.04 0.41
CA ALA A 246 -11.56 -5.26 -0.38
C ALA A 246 -12.98 -5.80 -0.12
N PHE A 247 -13.48 -5.54 1.07
CA PHE A 247 -14.88 -5.75 1.45
C PHE A 247 -15.40 -4.45 2.05
N PRO A 248 -16.63 -3.99 1.72
CA PRO A 248 -17.13 -2.70 2.19
C PRO A 248 -17.16 -2.63 3.72
N GLY A 249 -16.47 -1.63 4.29
CA GLY A 249 -16.33 -1.46 5.73
C GLY A 249 -17.64 -1.13 6.46
N THR A 250 -18.59 -0.50 5.75
CA THR A 250 -19.95 -0.21 6.28
C THR A 250 -20.88 -1.42 6.23
N HIS A 251 -20.48 -2.52 5.60
CA HIS A 251 -21.31 -3.71 5.51
C HIS A 251 -21.42 -4.41 6.88
N ARG A 252 -22.61 -4.92 7.23
CA ARG A 252 -22.83 -5.57 8.53
C ARG A 252 -21.89 -6.74 8.85
N GLN A 253 -21.40 -7.44 7.81
CA GLN A 253 -20.48 -8.58 7.95
C GLN A 253 -19.03 -8.14 8.13
N ALA A 254 -18.68 -6.86 7.88
CA ALA A 254 -17.36 -6.32 8.12
C ALA A 254 -17.11 -6.14 9.62
N LEU A 255 -16.00 -6.70 10.11
CA LEU A 255 -15.59 -6.57 11.51
C LEU A 255 -14.40 -5.60 11.68
N GLY A 256 -13.94 -4.99 10.58
CA GLY A 256 -12.82 -4.06 10.57
C GLY A 256 -11.46 -4.75 10.41
N MET A 257 -10.42 -4.02 10.79
CA MET A 257 -9.03 -4.48 10.73
C MET A 257 -8.73 -5.44 11.90
N LEU A 258 -7.97 -6.50 11.63
CA LEU A 258 -7.42 -7.39 12.67
C LEU A 258 -5.93 -7.08 12.93
N GLY A 259 -5.40 -7.69 13.97
CA GLY A 259 -3.97 -7.65 14.30
C GLY A 259 -3.64 -6.72 15.46
N MET A 260 -2.39 -6.21 15.50
CA MET A 260 -1.86 -5.45 16.65
C MET A 260 -2.76 -4.31 17.09
N HIS A 261 -3.29 -3.53 16.15
CA HIS A 261 -4.25 -2.45 16.37
C HIS A 261 -5.62 -2.77 15.76
N GLY A 262 -5.95 -4.07 15.66
CA GLY A 262 -7.25 -4.51 15.17
C GLY A 262 -8.38 -4.20 16.14
N THR A 263 -9.61 -4.19 15.62
CA THR A 263 -10.81 -4.06 16.46
C THR A 263 -10.95 -5.25 17.39
N TYR A 264 -11.60 -5.05 18.53
CA TYR A 264 -11.83 -6.12 19.50
C TYR A 264 -12.61 -7.29 18.88
N GLU A 265 -13.71 -6.99 18.21
CA GLU A 265 -14.54 -7.99 17.54
C GLU A 265 -13.80 -8.74 16.42
N ALA A 266 -12.94 -8.08 15.66
CA ALA A 266 -12.16 -8.75 14.62
C ALA A 266 -11.15 -9.74 15.21
N ASN A 267 -10.40 -9.31 16.22
CA ASN A 267 -9.40 -10.15 16.88
C ASN A 267 -10.05 -11.33 17.65
N MET A 268 -11.16 -11.09 18.35
CA MET A 268 -11.89 -12.15 19.06
C MET A 268 -12.52 -13.15 18.09
N THR A 269 -13.03 -12.69 16.96
CA THR A 269 -13.58 -13.56 15.91
C THR A 269 -12.49 -14.45 15.32
N MET A 270 -11.34 -13.90 15.00
CA MET A 270 -10.21 -14.70 14.51
C MET A 270 -9.74 -15.73 15.54
N HIS A 271 -9.56 -15.32 16.79
CA HIS A 271 -9.07 -16.20 17.87
C HIS A 271 -9.98 -17.41 18.08
N ASN A 272 -11.30 -17.21 18.04
CA ASN A 272 -12.30 -18.22 18.34
C ASN A 272 -12.84 -18.97 17.11
N ALA A 273 -12.34 -18.66 15.91
CA ALA A 273 -12.77 -19.31 14.67
C ALA A 273 -12.40 -20.80 14.66
N ASP A 274 -13.25 -21.65 14.09
CA ASP A 274 -12.94 -23.02 13.75
C ASP A 274 -12.43 -23.19 12.31
N VAL A 275 -12.79 -22.25 11.42
CA VAL A 275 -12.27 -22.18 10.05
C VAL A 275 -11.91 -20.74 9.70
N ILE A 276 -10.68 -20.54 9.28
CA ILE A 276 -10.18 -19.28 8.71
C ILE A 276 -10.04 -19.45 7.20
N PHE A 277 -10.82 -18.71 6.43
CA PHE A 277 -10.70 -18.64 4.99
C PHE A 277 -9.87 -17.42 4.61
N ALA A 278 -8.59 -17.63 4.39
CA ALA A 278 -7.58 -16.62 4.15
C ALA A 278 -7.40 -16.36 2.65
N VAL A 279 -7.64 -15.12 2.19
CA VAL A 279 -7.62 -14.73 0.78
C VAL A 279 -6.56 -13.64 0.56
N GLY A 280 -5.45 -13.98 -0.08
CA GLY A 280 -4.39 -13.06 -0.44
C GLY A 280 -3.74 -12.37 0.76
N VAL A 281 -3.40 -13.13 1.81
CA VAL A 281 -2.79 -12.65 3.06
C VAL A 281 -1.43 -13.29 3.29
N ARG A 282 -0.54 -12.61 4.03
CA ARG A 282 0.81 -13.11 4.31
C ARG A 282 1.00 -13.65 5.72
N PHE A 283 0.03 -13.46 6.61
CA PHE A 283 0.15 -13.81 8.04
C PHE A 283 1.41 -13.22 8.67
N ASP A 284 1.62 -11.91 8.52
CA ASP A 284 2.77 -11.21 9.07
C ASP A 284 2.69 -11.07 10.60
N ASP A 285 3.81 -10.69 11.24
CA ASP A 285 3.94 -10.59 12.69
C ASP A 285 3.02 -9.53 13.33
N ARG A 286 2.59 -8.51 12.58
CA ARG A 286 1.64 -7.50 13.06
C ARG A 286 0.23 -8.04 13.17
N THR A 287 -0.08 -9.11 12.44
CA THR A 287 -1.37 -9.80 12.52
C THR A 287 -1.32 -11.04 13.42
N THR A 288 -0.23 -11.78 13.42
CA THR A 288 -0.13 -13.05 14.16
C THR A 288 0.35 -12.89 15.60
N ASN A 289 1.16 -11.87 15.90
CA ASN A 289 1.81 -11.68 17.19
C ASN A 289 2.54 -12.97 17.65
N ASN A 290 2.04 -13.67 18.67
CA ASN A 290 2.60 -14.94 19.13
C ASN A 290 1.99 -16.13 18.38
N LEU A 291 2.78 -16.73 17.48
CA LEU A 291 2.33 -17.86 16.66
C LEU A 291 1.82 -19.06 17.44
N ALA A 292 2.37 -19.33 18.62
CA ALA A 292 1.93 -20.45 19.47
C ALA A 292 0.51 -20.25 20.04
N LYS A 293 0.05 -18.99 20.09
CA LYS A 293 -1.28 -18.61 20.58
C LYS A 293 -2.22 -18.16 19.45
N TYR A 294 -1.74 -18.12 18.21
CA TYR A 294 -2.51 -17.63 17.07
C TYR A 294 -3.59 -18.63 16.65
N CYS A 295 -4.85 -18.26 16.81
CA CYS A 295 -6.03 -19.01 16.35
C CYS A 295 -5.92 -20.53 16.56
N PRO A 296 -5.73 -21.03 17.81
CA PRO A 296 -5.25 -22.39 18.09
C PRO A 296 -6.22 -23.50 17.67
N ASN A 297 -7.48 -23.16 17.42
CA ASN A 297 -8.53 -24.13 17.07
C ASN A 297 -8.94 -24.07 15.59
N ALA A 298 -8.33 -23.22 14.80
CA ALA A 298 -8.77 -22.94 13.44
C ALA A 298 -8.12 -23.88 12.42
N THR A 299 -8.94 -24.41 11.52
CA THR A 299 -8.49 -24.97 10.25
C THR A 299 -8.27 -23.83 9.25
N VAL A 300 -7.08 -23.74 8.67
CA VAL A 300 -6.68 -22.64 7.77
C VAL A 300 -6.80 -23.05 6.32
N LEU A 301 -7.71 -22.43 5.59
CA LEU A 301 -7.85 -22.51 4.15
C LEU A 301 -7.16 -21.29 3.55
N HIS A 302 -6.11 -21.45 2.74
CA HIS A 302 -5.29 -20.32 2.29
C HIS A 302 -5.18 -20.27 0.76
N ILE A 303 -5.72 -19.19 0.18
CA ILE A 303 -5.55 -18.82 -1.23
C ILE A 303 -4.44 -17.81 -1.35
N ASP A 304 -3.40 -18.12 -2.11
CA ASP A 304 -2.34 -17.19 -2.49
C ASP A 304 -1.80 -17.53 -3.88
N ILE A 305 -1.47 -16.49 -4.66
CA ILE A 305 -0.85 -16.65 -5.99
C ILE A 305 0.62 -17.06 -5.88
N ASP A 306 1.26 -16.74 -4.75
CA ASP A 306 2.67 -17.03 -4.49
C ASP A 306 2.80 -18.32 -3.65
N PRO A 307 3.27 -19.42 -4.26
CA PRO A 307 3.43 -20.69 -3.54
C PRO A 307 4.40 -20.57 -2.34
N THR A 308 5.30 -19.58 -2.34
CA THR A 308 6.25 -19.37 -1.23
C THR A 308 5.62 -18.72 -0.01
N SER A 309 4.44 -18.12 -0.15
CA SER A 309 3.65 -17.55 0.95
C SER A 309 2.87 -18.63 1.72
N ILE A 310 2.50 -19.71 1.05
CA ILE A 310 1.73 -20.82 1.64
C ILE A 310 2.56 -21.52 2.73
N SER A 311 1.97 -21.63 3.91
CA SER A 311 2.59 -22.26 5.10
C SER A 311 3.95 -21.63 5.53
N LYS A 312 4.22 -20.40 5.12
CA LYS A 312 5.47 -19.70 5.47
C LYS A 312 5.49 -19.29 6.95
N THR A 313 4.39 -18.82 7.48
CA THR A 313 4.26 -18.31 8.85
C THR A 313 3.25 -19.15 9.64
N VAL A 314 2.05 -19.29 9.09
CA VAL A 314 0.96 -20.10 9.63
C VAL A 314 0.74 -21.29 8.73
N ASN A 315 0.61 -22.48 9.28
CA ASN A 315 0.37 -23.70 8.49
C ASN A 315 -1.00 -23.64 7.80
N ALA A 316 -1.05 -23.95 6.51
CA ALA A 316 -2.29 -24.04 5.75
C ALA A 316 -2.74 -25.50 5.67
N ASP A 317 -3.91 -25.82 6.23
CA ASP A 317 -4.51 -27.17 6.19
C ASP A 317 -5.06 -27.49 4.79
N VAL A 318 -5.55 -26.47 4.10
CA VAL A 318 -5.98 -26.56 2.70
C VAL A 318 -5.32 -25.43 1.91
N PRO A 319 -4.13 -25.69 1.35
CA PRO A 319 -3.43 -24.73 0.50
C PRO A 319 -4.05 -24.68 -0.89
N ILE A 320 -4.26 -23.50 -1.44
CA ILE A 320 -4.74 -23.26 -2.80
C ILE A 320 -3.82 -22.24 -3.46
N VAL A 321 -2.87 -22.71 -4.25
CA VAL A 321 -2.04 -21.84 -5.07
C VAL A 321 -2.82 -21.45 -6.32
N GLY A 322 -3.09 -20.17 -6.51
CA GLY A 322 -3.85 -19.65 -7.64
C GLY A 322 -4.21 -18.19 -7.46
N ASP A 323 -4.66 -17.59 -8.54
CA ASP A 323 -5.23 -16.24 -8.54
C ASP A 323 -6.56 -16.21 -7.77
N ALA A 324 -6.73 -15.25 -6.85
CA ALA A 324 -7.88 -15.24 -5.97
C ALA A 324 -9.21 -15.06 -6.72
N LEU A 325 -9.24 -14.26 -7.79
CA LEU A 325 -10.43 -14.11 -8.64
C LEU A 325 -10.83 -15.43 -9.28
N GLN A 326 -9.87 -16.15 -9.87
CA GLN A 326 -10.12 -17.44 -10.52
C GLN A 326 -10.60 -18.50 -9.52
N VAL A 327 -10.00 -18.53 -8.33
CA VAL A 327 -10.35 -19.49 -7.28
C VAL A 327 -11.74 -19.20 -6.72
N LEU A 328 -12.05 -17.94 -6.38
CA LEU A 328 -13.35 -17.55 -5.84
C LEU A 328 -14.47 -17.75 -6.86
N SER A 329 -14.23 -17.45 -8.15
CA SER A 329 -15.19 -17.72 -9.22
C SER A 329 -15.53 -19.22 -9.31
N GLN A 330 -14.52 -20.10 -9.27
CA GLN A 330 -14.73 -21.56 -9.26
C GLN A 330 -15.46 -22.04 -7.99
N MET A 331 -15.18 -21.44 -6.83
CA MET A 331 -15.92 -21.77 -5.59
C MET A 331 -17.39 -21.37 -5.70
N LEU A 332 -17.70 -20.23 -6.28
CA LEU A 332 -19.09 -19.78 -6.49
C LEU A 332 -19.83 -20.67 -7.50
N GLU A 333 -19.17 -21.13 -8.57
CA GLU A 333 -19.74 -22.11 -9.51
C GLU A 333 -20.08 -23.44 -8.81
N LEU A 334 -19.17 -23.96 -7.98
CA LEU A 334 -19.41 -25.17 -7.19
C LEU A 334 -20.55 -24.98 -6.19
N LEU A 335 -20.61 -23.83 -5.53
CA LEU A 335 -21.68 -23.51 -4.58
C LEU A 335 -23.06 -23.46 -5.26
N GLN A 336 -23.16 -22.99 -6.50
CA GLN A 336 -24.42 -23.01 -7.28
C GLN A 336 -24.89 -24.42 -7.66
N GLN A 337 -23.97 -25.37 -7.81
CA GLN A 337 -24.29 -26.77 -8.14
C GLN A 337 -24.79 -27.54 -6.90
N GLU A 338 -24.47 -27.10 -5.70
CA GLU A 338 -24.94 -27.68 -4.44
C GLU A 338 -26.33 -27.12 -4.08
N ASP A 339 -27.37 -27.48 -4.87
CA ASP A 339 -28.73 -26.97 -4.80
C ASP A 339 -29.32 -27.06 -3.38
N ASN A 340 -29.93 -25.96 -2.87
CA ASN A 340 -30.78 -25.85 -1.67
C ASN A 340 -30.11 -25.76 -0.27
N ARG A 341 -28.85 -25.42 -0.10
CA ARG A 341 -28.40 -25.00 1.24
C ARG A 341 -28.82 -23.56 1.54
N GLN A 342 -29.78 -23.42 2.46
CA GLN A 342 -30.11 -22.15 3.10
C GLN A 342 -28.85 -21.52 3.72
N PRO A 343 -28.73 -20.17 3.73
CA PRO A 343 -27.66 -19.52 4.50
C PRO A 343 -27.68 -20.08 5.91
N LEU A 344 -26.55 -20.52 6.39
CA LEU A 344 -26.33 -21.31 7.57
C LEU A 344 -27.07 -20.75 8.79
N ASP A 345 -28.28 -21.27 9.09
CA ASP A 345 -28.90 -21.15 10.42
C ASP A 345 -27.92 -21.61 11.52
N GLU A 346 -26.97 -22.48 11.13
CA GLU A 346 -25.94 -23.10 11.97
C GLU A 346 -24.92 -22.10 12.52
N ILE A 347 -24.72 -20.91 11.92
CA ILE A 347 -23.81 -19.88 12.46
C ILE A 347 -24.54 -18.74 13.18
N ARG A 348 -25.81 -18.92 13.52
CA ARG A 348 -26.60 -17.93 14.28
C ARG A 348 -25.97 -17.62 15.65
N ASP A 349 -25.57 -18.65 16.39
CA ASP A 349 -24.92 -18.49 17.69
C ASP A 349 -23.56 -17.81 17.59
N TRP A 350 -22.87 -18.04 16.46
CA TRP A 350 -21.62 -17.37 16.14
C TRP A 350 -21.81 -15.87 15.96
N TRP A 351 -22.82 -15.47 15.18
CA TRP A 351 -23.18 -14.07 15.03
C TRP A 351 -23.63 -13.42 16.34
N GLN A 352 -24.38 -14.13 17.18
CA GLN A 352 -24.75 -13.62 18.51
C GLN A 352 -23.51 -13.32 19.36
N GLN A 353 -22.50 -14.20 19.31
CA GLN A 353 -21.24 -13.99 20.01
C GLN A 353 -20.46 -12.81 19.45
N ILE A 354 -20.39 -12.67 18.13
CA ILE A 354 -19.74 -11.54 17.46
C ILE A 354 -20.41 -10.22 17.84
N GLU A 355 -21.74 -10.16 17.84
CA GLU A 355 -22.47 -8.96 18.22
C GLU A 355 -22.27 -8.58 19.69
N GLN A 356 -22.06 -9.53 20.59
CA GLN A 356 -21.67 -9.24 21.98
C GLN A 356 -20.28 -8.57 22.06
N TRP A 357 -19.33 -8.99 21.23
CA TRP A 357 -18.01 -8.36 21.17
C TRP A 357 -18.11 -6.95 20.55
N ARG A 358 -18.89 -6.79 19.48
CA ARG A 358 -19.13 -5.49 18.83
C ARG A 358 -19.82 -4.49 19.76
N ALA A 359 -20.71 -4.97 20.63
CA ALA A 359 -21.39 -4.14 21.61
C ALA A 359 -20.46 -3.43 22.61
N ARG A 360 -19.19 -3.86 22.73
CA ARG A 360 -18.18 -3.15 23.52
C ARG A 360 -17.77 -1.82 22.92
N GLN A 361 -18.05 -1.57 21.64
CA GLN A 361 -17.71 -0.31 20.95
C GLN A 361 -16.24 0.07 21.19
N CYS A 362 -15.33 -0.83 20.89
CA CYS A 362 -13.89 -0.70 21.22
C CYS A 362 -13.20 0.52 20.61
N LEU A 363 -13.82 1.16 19.61
CA LEU A 363 -13.36 2.39 18.98
C LEU A 363 -14.05 3.66 19.53
N ALA A 364 -14.78 3.56 20.66
CA ALA A 364 -15.33 4.74 21.31
C ALA A 364 -14.20 5.65 21.84
N TRP A 365 -14.38 6.95 21.71
CA TRP A 365 -13.42 7.96 22.18
C TRP A 365 -14.16 9.15 22.81
N ASP A 366 -13.44 9.95 23.61
CA ASP A 366 -13.99 11.10 24.32
C ASP A 366 -14.30 12.25 23.35
N ARG A 367 -15.58 12.42 23.02
CA ARG A 367 -16.07 13.46 22.09
C ARG A 367 -16.15 14.85 22.74
N GLU A 368 -16.12 14.93 24.08
CA GLU A 368 -16.20 16.18 24.85
C GLU A 368 -14.82 16.69 25.26
N SER A 369 -13.75 16.06 24.79
CA SER A 369 -12.37 16.43 25.10
C SER A 369 -12.07 17.87 24.71
N GLN A 370 -11.40 18.62 25.60
CA GLN A 370 -10.93 19.96 25.32
C GLN A 370 -9.71 20.00 24.38
N ALA A 371 -8.98 18.89 24.24
CA ALA A 371 -7.94 18.72 23.26
C ALA A 371 -8.49 18.00 22.02
N ILE A 372 -8.00 18.34 20.85
CA ILE A 372 -8.42 17.66 19.61
C ILE A 372 -7.89 16.22 19.64
N LYS A 373 -8.80 15.27 19.63
CA LYS A 373 -8.44 13.86 19.53
C LYS A 373 -8.10 13.51 18.07
N PRO A 374 -7.05 12.70 17.80
CA PRO A 374 -6.74 12.25 16.44
C PRO A 374 -7.95 11.57 15.75
N GLN A 375 -8.75 10.82 16.50
CA GLN A 375 -9.98 10.19 16.05
C GLN A 375 -10.99 11.22 15.51
N ALA A 376 -11.13 12.37 16.20
CA ALA A 376 -12.04 13.45 15.79
C ALA A 376 -11.66 14.01 14.42
N VAL A 377 -10.35 14.14 14.15
CA VAL A 377 -9.85 14.66 12.87
C VAL A 377 -10.21 13.72 11.72
N VAL A 378 -9.96 12.42 11.90
CA VAL A 378 -10.25 11.41 10.88
C VAL A 378 -11.74 11.23 10.66
N ASP A 379 -12.54 11.17 11.74
CA ASP A 379 -14.01 11.09 11.69
C ASP A 379 -14.62 12.29 10.95
N ALA A 380 -14.13 13.51 11.23
CA ALA A 380 -14.59 14.71 10.53
C ALA A 380 -14.31 14.66 9.03
N VAL A 381 -13.10 14.26 8.63
CA VAL A 381 -12.73 14.14 7.21
C VAL A 381 -13.54 13.03 6.52
N TYR A 382 -13.75 11.89 7.18
CA TYR A 382 -14.62 10.82 6.67
C TYR A 382 -16.04 11.35 6.39
N ARG A 383 -16.66 12.05 7.34
CA ARG A 383 -18.01 12.63 7.17
C ARG A 383 -18.05 13.68 6.05
N LEU A 384 -17.06 14.59 6.00
CA LEU A 384 -17.00 15.66 5.01
C LEU A 384 -16.76 15.16 3.58
N THR A 385 -16.19 13.97 3.43
CA THR A 385 -15.95 13.31 2.13
C THR A 385 -16.98 12.21 1.83
N ASN A 386 -17.91 11.92 2.74
CA ASN A 386 -18.81 10.76 2.68
C ASN A 386 -18.06 9.43 2.46
N GLY A 387 -16.84 9.33 2.98
CA GLY A 387 -15.96 8.16 2.77
C GLY A 387 -15.46 7.96 1.34
N ASP A 388 -15.69 8.92 0.44
CA ASP A 388 -15.33 8.81 -0.97
C ASP A 388 -14.09 9.65 -1.32
N ALA A 389 -12.96 9.29 -0.74
CA ALA A 389 -11.66 9.86 -1.07
C ALA A 389 -10.60 8.76 -1.20
N TYR A 390 -9.54 9.05 -1.95
CA TYR A 390 -8.29 8.30 -1.87
C TYR A 390 -7.51 8.82 -0.67
N VAL A 391 -7.23 7.96 0.28
CA VAL A 391 -6.50 8.30 1.50
C VAL A 391 -5.13 7.64 1.44
N THR A 392 -4.10 8.46 1.32
CA THR A 392 -2.72 8.00 1.54
C THR A 392 -2.32 8.27 2.99
N SER A 393 -1.46 7.45 3.54
CA SER A 393 -0.97 7.67 4.90
C SER A 393 0.53 7.49 4.99
N ASP A 394 1.15 8.37 5.75
CA ASP A 394 2.46 8.13 6.32
C ASP A 394 2.40 7.10 7.45
N VAL A 395 3.54 6.75 8.02
CA VAL A 395 3.67 5.70 9.02
C VAL A 395 3.83 6.27 10.43
N GLY A 396 2.94 5.82 11.33
CA GLY A 396 2.89 6.25 12.73
C GLY A 396 1.52 6.04 13.36
N GLN A 397 1.23 6.70 14.49
CA GLN A 397 -0.10 6.66 15.10
C GLN A 397 -1.19 7.18 14.15
N HIS A 398 -0.90 8.24 13.38
CA HIS A 398 -1.80 8.81 12.38
C HIS A 398 -2.26 7.78 11.34
N GLN A 399 -1.39 6.84 10.93
CA GLN A 399 -1.74 5.73 10.05
C GLN A 399 -2.78 4.82 10.69
N MET A 400 -2.58 4.45 11.96
CA MET A 400 -3.52 3.58 12.66
C MET A 400 -4.85 4.30 12.94
N PHE A 401 -4.82 5.57 13.30
CA PHE A 401 -6.06 6.36 13.44
C PHE A 401 -6.80 6.45 12.10
N ALA A 402 -6.10 6.68 10.99
CA ALA A 402 -6.74 6.68 9.67
C ALA A 402 -7.33 5.30 9.32
N ALA A 403 -6.61 4.21 9.56
CA ALA A 403 -7.07 2.85 9.29
C ALA A 403 -8.29 2.43 10.11
N LEU A 404 -8.42 2.92 11.36
CA LEU A 404 -9.49 2.56 12.28
C LEU A 404 -10.73 3.45 12.17
N TYR A 405 -10.56 4.74 11.87
CA TYR A 405 -11.64 5.74 11.95
C TYR A 405 -12.08 6.29 10.59
N TYR A 406 -11.36 5.99 9.50
CA TYR A 406 -11.83 6.21 8.13
C TYR A 406 -12.33 4.89 7.55
N THR A 407 -13.63 4.77 7.32
CA THR A 407 -14.22 3.54 6.80
C THR A 407 -14.08 3.47 5.27
N PHE A 408 -13.50 2.37 4.77
CA PHE A 408 -13.28 2.16 3.34
C PHE A 408 -14.28 1.16 2.77
N ASP A 409 -15.14 1.61 1.87
CA ASP A 409 -16.14 0.79 1.17
C ASP A 409 -15.71 0.32 -0.21
N LYS A 410 -14.66 0.96 -0.75
CA LYS A 410 -14.14 0.69 -2.10
C LYS A 410 -12.70 0.24 -2.05
N PRO A 411 -12.29 -0.71 -2.91
CA PRO A 411 -10.89 -1.11 -3.02
C PRO A 411 -10.01 0.05 -3.51
N ARG A 412 -8.71 -0.04 -3.25
CA ARG A 412 -7.68 0.92 -3.70
C ARG A 412 -7.82 2.34 -3.16
N ARG A 413 -8.75 2.58 -2.21
CA ARG A 413 -8.94 3.90 -1.56
C ARG A 413 -7.99 4.11 -0.37
N TRP A 414 -7.45 3.05 0.20
CA TRP A 414 -6.48 3.08 1.29
C TRP A 414 -5.07 2.76 0.79
N ILE A 415 -4.15 3.71 0.90
CA ILE A 415 -2.81 3.64 0.31
C ILE A 415 -1.78 3.97 1.39
N ASN A 416 -0.99 2.97 1.78
CA ASN A 416 -0.02 3.11 2.86
C ASN A 416 1.15 2.13 2.71
N SER A 417 2.26 2.39 3.39
CA SER A 417 3.38 1.45 3.50
C SER A 417 3.13 0.47 4.65
N GLY A 418 2.43 -0.64 4.36
CA GLY A 418 2.05 -1.61 5.39
C GLY A 418 3.14 -2.60 5.76
N GLY A 419 3.91 -3.08 4.80
CA GLY A 419 4.93 -4.11 5.00
C GLY A 419 6.27 -3.57 5.49
N LEU A 420 6.80 -2.52 4.87
CA LEU A 420 8.07 -1.90 5.27
C LEU A 420 7.90 -0.83 6.36
N GLY A 421 6.77 -0.14 6.36
CA GLY A 421 6.51 0.93 7.34
C GLY A 421 7.33 2.20 7.09
N THR A 422 7.37 2.66 5.85
CA THR A 422 8.22 3.76 5.41
C THR A 422 7.63 5.12 5.77
N MET A 423 8.23 5.83 6.70
CA MET A 423 7.95 7.24 6.93
C MET A 423 8.39 8.08 5.72
N GLY A 424 7.61 9.13 5.39
CA GLY A 424 7.81 9.94 4.18
C GLY A 424 7.11 9.41 2.92
N PHE A 425 6.35 8.32 3.03
CA PHE A 425 5.59 7.73 1.93
C PHE A 425 4.35 8.56 1.53
N GLY A 426 3.64 9.11 2.51
CA GLY A 426 2.26 9.61 2.36
C GLY A 426 2.11 10.72 1.33
N LEU A 427 2.91 11.80 1.42
CA LEU A 427 2.81 12.95 0.51
C LEU A 427 3.15 12.56 -0.94
N PRO A 428 4.32 11.98 -1.26
CA PRO A 428 4.60 11.64 -2.65
C PRO A 428 3.61 10.61 -3.22
N ALA A 429 3.16 9.63 -2.44
CA ALA A 429 2.12 8.71 -2.89
C ALA A 429 0.82 9.45 -3.24
N ALA A 430 0.40 10.43 -2.43
CA ALA A 430 -0.78 11.26 -2.71
C ALA A 430 -0.64 12.03 -4.03
N LEU A 431 0.54 12.59 -4.31
CA LEU A 431 0.81 13.29 -5.55
C LEU A 431 0.74 12.33 -6.76
N GLY A 432 1.27 11.11 -6.62
CA GLY A 432 1.16 10.07 -7.64
C GLY A 432 -0.29 9.65 -7.91
N VAL A 433 -1.10 9.49 -6.87
CA VAL A 433 -2.54 9.23 -7.00
C VAL A 433 -3.25 10.37 -7.72
N LYS A 434 -2.95 11.62 -7.33
CA LYS A 434 -3.60 12.80 -7.92
C LYS A 434 -3.26 12.99 -9.40
N LEU A 435 -2.03 12.69 -9.80
CA LEU A 435 -1.62 12.68 -11.20
C LEU A 435 -2.37 11.62 -12.02
N ALA A 436 -2.53 10.43 -11.47
CA ALA A 436 -3.24 9.35 -12.14
C ALA A 436 -4.76 9.58 -12.21
N LEU A 437 -5.31 10.21 -11.17
CA LEU A 437 -6.75 10.38 -10.96
C LEU A 437 -7.07 11.86 -10.67
N PRO A 438 -6.96 12.75 -11.65
CA PRO A 438 -7.01 14.21 -11.44
C PRO A 438 -8.35 14.72 -10.91
N ASN A 439 -9.43 14.00 -11.13
CA ASN A 439 -10.78 14.41 -10.70
C ASN A 439 -11.15 13.89 -9.29
N GLU A 440 -10.36 13.00 -8.73
CA GLU A 440 -10.66 12.38 -7.43
C GLU A 440 -10.18 13.27 -6.26
N THR A 441 -10.86 13.17 -5.14
CA THR A 441 -10.40 13.78 -3.89
C THR A 441 -9.28 12.90 -3.30
N VAL A 442 -8.13 13.51 -3.06
CA VAL A 442 -6.96 12.83 -2.49
C VAL A 442 -6.56 13.50 -1.18
N ILE A 443 -6.39 12.70 -0.13
CA ILE A 443 -6.03 13.13 1.21
C ILE A 443 -4.76 12.39 1.65
N CYS A 444 -3.76 13.15 2.06
CA CYS A 444 -2.56 12.60 2.70
C CYS A 444 -2.68 12.78 4.22
N VAL A 445 -2.86 11.70 4.97
CA VAL A 445 -2.80 11.73 6.44
C VAL A 445 -1.36 11.48 6.87
N THR A 446 -0.79 12.45 7.59
CA THR A 446 0.61 12.41 8.00
C THR A 446 0.78 12.84 9.46
N GLY A 447 1.99 12.80 9.96
CA GLY A 447 2.40 13.32 11.26
C GLY A 447 3.63 14.22 11.13
N ASP A 448 3.85 15.04 12.15
CA ASP A 448 4.89 16.04 12.21
C ASP A 448 6.32 15.50 11.98
N GLY A 449 6.58 14.25 12.37
CA GLY A 449 7.85 13.58 12.09
C GLY A 449 7.95 13.05 10.66
N SER A 450 6.91 12.38 10.18
CA SER A 450 6.90 11.71 8.87
C SER A 450 6.93 12.68 7.70
N ILE A 451 6.15 13.76 7.78
CA ILE A 451 6.02 14.72 6.66
C ILE A 451 7.35 15.37 6.31
N GLN A 452 8.23 15.55 7.29
CA GLN A 452 9.52 16.19 7.08
C GLN A 452 10.48 15.38 6.21
N MET A 453 10.26 14.07 6.06
CA MET A 453 11.16 13.19 5.29
C MET A 453 11.06 13.39 3.77
N ASN A 454 9.90 13.83 3.27
CA ASN A 454 9.69 14.15 1.85
C ASN A 454 8.91 15.46 1.64
N ILE A 455 9.01 16.41 2.57
CA ILE A 455 8.28 17.67 2.54
C ILE A 455 8.64 18.54 1.32
N GLN A 456 9.84 18.37 0.77
CA GLN A 456 10.30 19.07 -0.45
C GLN A 456 9.41 18.78 -1.66
N GLU A 457 8.63 17.71 -1.65
CA GLU A 457 7.69 17.38 -2.72
C GLU A 457 6.48 18.32 -2.78
N LEU A 458 6.31 19.21 -1.81
CA LEU A 458 5.43 20.38 -1.92
C LEU A 458 5.82 21.25 -3.13
N SER A 459 7.12 21.35 -3.45
CA SER A 459 7.59 22.01 -4.68
C SER A 459 7.14 21.28 -5.95
N THR A 460 7.12 19.94 -5.93
CA THR A 460 6.60 19.12 -7.03
C THR A 460 5.10 19.33 -7.19
N ALA A 461 4.37 19.33 -6.08
CA ALA A 461 2.93 19.61 -6.09
C ALA A 461 2.58 20.98 -6.68
N LEU A 462 3.38 22.00 -6.40
CA LEU A 462 3.21 23.34 -6.98
C LEU A 462 3.47 23.33 -8.50
N GLN A 463 4.57 22.69 -8.92
CA GLN A 463 4.97 22.66 -10.33
C GLN A 463 3.93 22.00 -11.23
N TYR A 464 3.26 20.96 -10.73
CA TYR A 464 2.26 20.19 -11.50
C TYR A 464 0.82 20.50 -11.09
N GLU A 465 0.60 21.55 -10.29
CA GLU A 465 -0.73 22.02 -9.86
C GLU A 465 -1.59 20.89 -9.27
N LEU A 466 -1.04 20.17 -8.29
CA LEU A 466 -1.68 18.98 -7.70
C LEU A 466 -2.48 19.33 -6.44
N PRO A 467 -3.82 19.47 -6.52
CA PRO A 467 -4.66 19.78 -5.36
C PRO A 467 -4.88 18.54 -4.49
N VAL A 468 -4.15 18.48 -3.39
CA VAL A 468 -4.23 17.43 -2.36
C VAL A 468 -4.50 18.08 -1.02
N LEU A 469 -5.30 17.45 -0.16
CA LEU A 469 -5.39 17.79 1.25
C LEU A 469 -4.26 17.09 2.00
N VAL A 470 -3.30 17.84 2.53
CA VAL A 470 -2.30 17.30 3.46
C VAL A 470 -2.79 17.56 4.89
N LEU A 471 -3.09 16.49 5.60
CA LEU A 471 -3.66 16.51 6.95
C LEU A 471 -2.60 16.03 7.94
N ASN A 472 -1.92 16.97 8.58
CA ASN A 472 -0.86 16.72 9.55
C ASN A 472 -1.44 16.60 10.97
N LEU A 473 -1.39 15.41 11.57
CA LEU A 473 -1.75 15.17 12.96
C LEU A 473 -0.52 15.45 13.84
N ASN A 474 -0.38 16.69 14.28
CA ASN A 474 0.77 17.19 15.00
C ASN A 474 0.61 16.95 16.51
N ASN A 475 1.27 15.92 17.02
CA ASN A 475 1.32 15.61 18.45
C ASN A 475 2.68 15.91 19.10
N ARG A 476 3.64 16.42 18.34
CA ARG A 476 5.04 16.70 18.73
C ARG A 476 5.83 15.47 19.14
N TYR A 477 5.42 14.29 18.74
CA TYR A 477 6.10 13.05 19.09
C TYR A 477 6.24 12.12 17.87
N LEU A 478 7.27 11.29 17.91
CA LEU A 478 7.24 10.01 17.20
C LEU A 478 6.25 9.12 17.96
N GLY A 479 4.95 9.32 17.66
CA GLY A 479 3.85 8.91 18.54
C GLY A 479 3.80 7.41 18.80
N MET A 480 4.09 6.56 17.79
CA MET A 480 4.13 5.11 17.96
C MET A 480 5.32 4.69 18.86
N VAL A 481 6.48 5.35 18.72
CA VAL A 481 7.64 5.11 19.59
C VAL A 481 7.31 5.51 21.02
N LYS A 482 6.71 6.69 21.23
CA LYS A 482 6.24 7.16 22.52
C LYS A 482 5.28 6.19 23.17
N GLN A 483 4.28 5.68 22.43
CA GLN A 483 3.31 4.71 22.93
C GLN A 483 4.00 3.46 23.48
N TRP A 484 4.99 2.91 22.77
CA TRP A 484 5.78 1.79 23.24
C TRP A 484 6.61 2.13 24.48
N GLN A 485 7.19 3.34 24.53
CA GLN A 485 7.93 3.82 25.70
C GLN A 485 7.03 3.95 26.94
N ASP A 486 5.82 4.46 26.75
CA ASP A 486 4.82 4.55 27.83
C ASP A 486 4.40 3.17 28.34
N MET A 487 4.05 2.25 27.44
CA MET A 487 3.44 0.98 27.80
C MET A 487 4.46 -0.06 28.28
N ILE A 488 5.68 -0.06 27.76
CA ILE A 488 6.67 -1.13 28.00
C ILE A 488 7.86 -0.62 28.82
N TYR A 489 8.24 0.64 28.61
CA TYR A 489 9.45 1.19 29.21
C TYR A 489 9.17 2.19 30.32
N SER A 490 7.99 2.13 30.95
CA SER A 490 7.57 2.94 32.11
C SER A 490 7.68 4.46 31.86
N GLY A 491 7.35 4.91 30.64
CA GLY A 491 7.40 6.32 30.27
C GLY A 491 8.81 6.91 30.15
N ARG A 492 9.83 6.09 30.04
CA ARG A 492 11.20 6.57 29.80
C ARG A 492 11.34 6.99 28.34
N HIS A 493 10.89 8.21 28.06
CA HIS A 493 10.98 8.79 26.71
C HIS A 493 12.43 9.12 26.35
N SER A 494 12.91 8.51 25.28
CA SER A 494 14.23 8.77 24.71
C SER A 494 14.09 9.07 23.23
N GLN A 495 14.44 10.30 22.83
CA GLN A 495 14.46 10.76 21.43
C GLN A 495 13.12 10.59 20.68
N SER A 496 11.99 10.63 21.38
CA SER A 496 10.66 10.53 20.79
C SER A 496 9.87 11.84 20.78
N TYR A 497 10.32 12.86 21.53
CA TYR A 497 9.74 14.20 21.55
C TYR A 497 10.46 15.10 20.55
N MET A 498 9.70 15.85 19.77
CA MET A 498 10.21 16.81 18.78
C MET A 498 10.14 18.22 19.40
N GLU A 499 11.21 18.62 20.06
CA GLU A 499 11.28 19.90 20.74
C GLU A 499 11.17 21.09 19.77
N SER A 500 11.80 20.95 18.60
CA SER A 500 11.79 21.97 17.54
C SER A 500 11.04 21.47 16.32
N LEU A 501 9.93 22.13 15.99
CA LEU A 501 9.16 21.90 14.77
C LEU A 501 8.98 23.22 14.01
N PRO A 502 8.94 23.18 12.66
CA PRO A 502 8.56 24.35 11.89
C PRO A 502 7.09 24.72 12.13
N ASP A 503 6.75 25.97 11.87
CA ASP A 503 5.36 26.37 11.64
C ASP A 503 4.93 25.80 10.26
N PHE A 504 4.26 24.68 10.27
CA PHE A 504 3.92 23.96 9.04
C PHE A 504 2.97 24.73 8.13
N ALA A 505 2.08 25.57 8.69
CA ALA A 505 1.20 26.41 7.89
C ALA A 505 2.02 27.46 7.11
N LYS A 506 2.93 28.16 7.78
CA LYS A 506 3.83 29.11 7.09
C LYS A 506 4.79 28.43 6.14
N LEU A 507 5.24 27.21 6.47
CA LEU A 507 6.09 26.44 5.58
C LEU A 507 5.35 26.09 4.28
N ALA A 508 4.09 25.66 4.35
CA ALA A 508 3.26 25.43 3.19
C ALA A 508 3.06 26.70 2.35
N GLU A 509 2.82 27.85 3.00
CA GLU A 509 2.73 29.15 2.33
C GLU A 509 4.03 29.54 1.62
N ALA A 510 5.20 29.24 2.23
CA ALA A 510 6.51 29.46 1.62
C ALA A 510 6.73 28.62 0.36
N TYR A 511 6.09 27.45 0.27
CA TYR A 511 6.04 26.63 -0.94
C TYR A 511 4.95 27.06 -1.94
N GLY A 512 4.18 28.11 -1.66
CA GLY A 512 3.13 28.64 -2.53
C GLY A 512 1.75 27.98 -2.36
N HIS A 513 1.56 27.21 -1.30
CA HIS A 513 0.31 26.51 -0.98
C HIS A 513 -0.52 27.23 0.07
N VAL A 514 -1.70 26.69 0.38
CA VAL A 514 -2.55 27.17 1.47
C VAL A 514 -2.14 26.47 2.76
N GLY A 515 -1.77 27.25 3.79
CA GLY A 515 -1.49 26.77 5.12
C GLY A 515 -2.64 27.08 6.08
N ILE A 516 -3.10 26.08 6.83
CA ILE A 516 -4.16 26.24 7.84
C ILE A 516 -3.68 25.57 9.13
N SER A 517 -3.79 26.30 10.26
CA SER A 517 -3.55 25.74 11.59
C SER A 517 -4.87 25.59 12.35
N ILE A 518 -5.04 24.41 13.00
CA ILE A 518 -6.21 24.09 13.83
C ILE A 518 -5.70 23.67 15.22
N THR A 519 -6.11 24.41 16.25
CA THR A 519 -5.65 24.19 17.62
C THR A 519 -6.77 23.96 18.62
N ARG A 520 -8.02 24.18 18.21
CA ARG A 520 -9.20 24.05 19.07
C ARG A 520 -10.26 23.12 18.46
N PRO A 521 -10.95 22.30 19.27
CA PRO A 521 -12.00 21.41 18.79
C PRO A 521 -13.17 22.10 18.07
N ASP A 522 -13.57 23.30 18.53
CA ASP A 522 -14.69 24.06 17.98
C ASP A 522 -14.46 24.59 16.55
N GLU A 523 -13.22 24.70 16.11
CA GLU A 523 -12.88 25.13 14.74
C GLU A 523 -12.58 23.97 13.77
N LEU A 524 -12.49 22.75 14.29
CA LEU A 524 -12.01 21.59 13.50
C LEU A 524 -12.85 21.37 12.23
N GLU A 525 -14.15 21.17 12.39
CA GLU A 525 -15.02 20.79 11.26
C GLU A 525 -15.16 21.92 10.23
N SER A 526 -15.33 23.16 10.70
CA SER A 526 -15.46 24.32 9.80
C SER A 526 -14.21 24.60 8.97
N LYS A 527 -13.02 24.50 9.59
CA LYS A 527 -11.76 24.69 8.89
C LYS A 527 -11.42 23.53 7.94
N LEU A 528 -11.74 22.28 8.31
CA LEU A 528 -11.57 21.14 7.42
C LEU A 528 -12.52 21.22 6.21
N ALA A 529 -13.77 21.64 6.40
CA ALA A 529 -14.71 21.86 5.30
C ALA A 529 -14.18 22.93 4.33
N ALA A 530 -13.73 24.09 4.86
CA ALA A 530 -13.13 25.15 4.05
C ALA A 530 -11.85 24.69 3.32
N ALA A 531 -11.02 23.84 3.95
CA ALA A 531 -9.84 23.26 3.32
C ALA A 531 -10.22 22.37 2.12
N LEU A 532 -11.21 21.50 2.28
CA LEU A 532 -11.70 20.63 1.21
C LEU A 532 -12.30 21.43 0.03
N GLU A 533 -12.99 22.53 0.31
CA GLU A 533 -13.48 23.44 -0.75
C GLU A 533 -12.33 24.03 -1.56
N GLN A 534 -11.26 24.45 -0.91
CA GLN A 534 -10.08 24.96 -1.61
C GLN A 534 -9.36 23.88 -2.43
N VAL A 535 -9.31 22.63 -1.92
CA VAL A 535 -8.77 21.49 -2.70
C VAL A 535 -9.62 21.26 -3.95
N ARG A 536 -10.95 21.28 -3.84
CA ARG A 536 -11.87 21.19 -4.99
C ARG A 536 -11.71 22.36 -5.97
N ALA A 537 -11.31 23.53 -5.47
CA ALA A 537 -10.99 24.70 -6.28
C ALA A 537 -9.60 24.64 -6.94
N GLY A 538 -8.87 23.52 -6.82
CA GLY A 538 -7.59 23.30 -7.51
C GLY A 538 -6.36 23.73 -6.72
N ARG A 539 -6.43 23.87 -5.39
CA ARG A 539 -5.30 24.26 -4.53
C ARG A 539 -4.87 23.13 -3.61
N LEU A 540 -3.58 22.89 -3.47
CA LEU A 540 -3.09 22.07 -2.36
C LEU A 540 -3.28 22.86 -1.05
N VAL A 541 -3.85 22.19 -0.05
CA VAL A 541 -4.05 22.74 1.29
C VAL A 541 -3.34 21.87 2.31
N PHE A 542 -2.46 22.49 3.08
CA PHE A 542 -1.78 21.86 4.20
C PHE A 542 -2.47 22.29 5.49
N VAL A 543 -3.07 21.32 6.19
CA VAL A 543 -3.74 21.54 7.46
C VAL A 543 -2.91 20.93 8.58
N ASP A 544 -2.35 21.78 9.43
CA ASP A 544 -1.62 21.39 10.64
C ASP A 544 -2.59 21.38 11.83
N VAL A 545 -2.92 20.19 12.33
CA VAL A 545 -3.85 20.01 13.44
C VAL A 545 -3.06 19.64 14.70
N THR A 546 -3.07 20.51 15.69
CA THR A 546 -2.51 20.18 17.02
C THR A 546 -3.43 19.19 17.72
N VAL A 547 -2.98 17.96 17.86
CA VAL A 547 -3.75 16.87 18.49
C VAL A 547 -3.18 16.50 19.86
N ASP A 548 -3.99 15.80 20.67
CA ASP A 548 -3.61 15.32 21.99
C ASP A 548 -2.40 14.38 21.92
N GLY A 549 -1.25 14.84 22.41
CA GLY A 549 0.01 14.07 22.44
C GLY A 549 0.02 12.93 23.47
N THR A 550 -1.00 12.81 24.31
CA THR A 550 -1.16 11.71 25.28
C THR A 550 -2.07 10.59 24.80
N GLU A 551 -2.71 10.78 23.64
CA GLU A 551 -3.60 9.80 23.05
C GLU A 551 -2.82 8.64 22.45
N HIS A 552 -3.21 7.41 22.80
CA HIS A 552 -2.65 6.18 22.26
C HIS A 552 -3.64 5.49 21.33
N VAL A 553 -3.11 4.68 20.42
CA VAL A 553 -3.93 3.84 19.55
C VAL A 553 -4.42 2.62 20.32
N TYR A 554 -5.72 2.52 20.51
CA TYR A 554 -6.40 1.36 21.07
C TYR A 554 -7.52 0.90 20.12
N PRO A 555 -7.87 -0.41 20.12
CA PRO A 555 -7.25 -1.51 20.85
C PRO A 555 -5.78 -1.75 20.47
N MET A 556 -5.04 -2.45 21.32
CA MET A 556 -3.69 -2.87 21.04
C MET A 556 -3.41 -4.24 21.64
N GLN A 557 -2.92 -5.19 20.85
CA GLN A 557 -2.52 -6.53 21.35
C GLN A 557 -1.39 -6.43 22.38
N ILE A 558 -1.45 -7.26 23.40
CA ILE A 558 -0.38 -7.39 24.39
C ILE A 558 0.82 -8.06 23.70
N ARG A 559 2.00 -7.51 23.89
CA ARG A 559 3.24 -8.06 23.32
C ARG A 559 3.44 -9.52 23.74
N GLY A 560 3.55 -10.43 22.78
CA GLY A 560 3.69 -11.87 23.02
C GLY A 560 2.42 -12.58 23.47
N GLY A 561 1.28 -11.89 23.46
CA GLY A 561 -0.04 -12.42 23.74
C GLY A 561 -0.71 -13.09 22.55
N GLY A 562 -1.88 -13.70 22.76
CA GLY A 562 -2.79 -14.14 21.73
C GLY A 562 -3.60 -12.97 21.13
N MET A 563 -4.43 -13.26 20.16
CA MET A 563 -5.30 -12.24 19.57
C MET A 563 -6.39 -11.77 20.52
N ASP A 564 -6.74 -12.58 21.50
CA ASP A 564 -7.70 -12.31 22.57
C ASP A 564 -7.12 -11.45 23.71
N GLU A 565 -5.80 -11.31 23.79
CA GLU A 565 -5.10 -10.56 24.84
C GLU A 565 -4.81 -9.12 24.34
N MET A 566 -5.66 -8.17 24.72
CA MET A 566 -5.58 -6.78 24.25
C MET A 566 -5.70 -5.75 25.36
N TRP A 567 -5.10 -4.61 25.14
CA TRP A 567 -5.45 -3.34 25.77
C TRP A 567 -6.60 -2.71 24.99
N LEU A 568 -7.72 -2.44 25.66
CA LEU A 568 -8.86 -1.72 25.08
C LEU A 568 -8.81 -0.22 25.38
N SER A 569 -8.13 0.15 26.45
CA SER A 569 -7.82 1.52 26.84
C SER A 569 -6.55 1.55 27.69
N LYS A 570 -6.18 2.71 28.18
CA LYS A 570 -5.02 2.89 29.08
C LYS A 570 -5.13 2.04 30.37
N THR A 571 -6.35 1.75 30.80
CA THR A 571 -6.65 1.08 32.07
C THR A 571 -7.41 -0.24 31.92
N GLU A 572 -7.93 -0.54 30.73
CA GLU A 572 -8.76 -1.72 30.48
C GLU A 572 -8.01 -2.74 29.62
N ARG A 573 -8.06 -4.00 30.04
CA ARG A 573 -7.55 -5.17 29.29
C ARG A 573 -8.67 -6.20 29.10
N THR A 574 -8.49 -7.06 28.12
CA THR A 574 -9.33 -8.26 27.92
C THR A 574 -8.99 -9.32 28.93
#